data_ed99b1dc332aab6914433c9462208778
#
_entry.id   ed99b1dc332aab6914433c9462208778
#
_cell.length_a   1.000
_cell.length_b   1.000
_cell.length_c   1.000
_cell.angle_alpha   90.00
_cell.angle_beta   90.00
_cell.angle_gamma   90.00
#
_symmetry.space_group_name_H-M   'P 1'
#
loop_
_entity.id
_entity.type
_entity.pdbx_description
1 polymer ?
#
loop_
_entity_poly.entity_id
_entity_poly.type
_entity_poly.pdbx_seq_one_letter_code
_entity_poly.pdbx_strand_id
1 'polypeptide(L)'
;EQLRTKHPQQERIAVSLLDTLSLLAASGVPTHWLLRLDSDSDAVRDTLFFLKSVAILQESSDGNKTIIPRLQGHVYRETYLNDQKKLGEARTCAASVLSGIDVDRLENVEQRRHETHHLIEQLLSVTSQEYSHSLFSEPHVSSKLAETLQYATSLGMSQIALTLTDSVTQACDALGSHHPSILSPRHNLADAYRASGRLDQAIPLYKQTLEDSTRILGPDHPSTLTSRDDLADAYRDASRLDDAIPLYERSFDDVMRILDPDDLGILVSRLNLADAYRASGRLDDAIALYKQTLQDSARILGPHHPRTLASRNHLAGTCREVGRLDEAIPLYEQYLEDLTHILGPDHPDTFTSRSNLAGAYQDAGRLDEAITLFEQNLDDFTRILGPNHPGTLASRHSLAGAYQDAGRLHDAITLFEQNLDDFTRILGPDHPDTFTSRSTLAGAYQAAGRLHDAITLHEQTLTDRARTLGPDHPATLTSRNNLADAYQAAGRLHDAITLHRQTLKDSTRSLGPHHPHTLTSRHNLAETYRAAGRLDQAIPLYEQTLEDSTHILGPDHPRTLATCNNLAEAYRAAGRFEDAEKLFETPSGSEDEQDGTEDNPDQETSD
;
A
#
# COMPACT_ATOMS: atom_id res chain seq x y z
N GLU A 1 -13.77 53.67 19.10
CA GLU A 1 -13.66 54.97 19.78
C GLU A 1 -13.99 54.90 21.27
N GLN A 2 -15.03 54.17 21.73
CA GLN A 2 -15.38 54.08 23.17
C GLN A 2 -14.31 53.38 24.02
N LEU A 3 -13.50 52.47 23.47
CA LEU A 3 -12.38 51.81 24.17
C LEU A 3 -11.11 52.68 24.21
N ARG A 4 -10.91 53.54 23.21
CA ARG A 4 -9.67 54.28 22.97
C ARG A 4 -9.23 55.19 24.13
N THR A 5 -10.15 55.66 24.94
CA THR A 5 -9.87 56.66 25.98
C THR A 5 -9.81 56.09 27.40
N LYS A 6 -10.22 54.84 27.63
CA LYS A 6 -10.36 54.30 29.00
C LYS A 6 -9.59 53.00 29.28
N HIS A 7 -9.28 52.16 28.25
CA HIS A 7 -8.71 50.83 28.44
C HIS A 7 -7.74 50.47 27.30
N PRO A 8 -6.47 50.95 27.31
CA PRO A 8 -5.51 50.74 26.20
C PRO A 8 -5.18 49.28 25.90
N GLN A 9 -5.25 48.38 26.91
CA GLN A 9 -5.05 46.93 26.70
C GLN A 9 -6.26 46.33 25.94
N GLN A 10 -7.47 46.65 26.36
CA GLN A 10 -8.69 46.16 25.68
C GLN A 10 -8.78 46.70 24.23
N GLU A 11 -8.32 47.93 23.95
CA GLU A 11 -8.25 48.43 22.59
C GLU A 11 -7.32 47.58 21.71
N ARG A 12 -6.12 47.26 22.19
CA ARG A 12 -5.19 46.40 21.48
C ARG A 12 -5.77 45.01 21.21
N ILE A 13 -6.34 44.40 22.23
CA ILE A 13 -6.99 43.06 22.11
C ILE A 13 -8.17 43.14 21.12
N ALA A 14 -8.99 44.18 21.16
CA ALA A 14 -10.12 44.34 20.23
C ALA A 14 -9.65 44.46 18.77
N VAL A 15 -8.57 45.22 18.52
CA VAL A 15 -7.98 45.31 17.19
C VAL A 15 -7.45 43.95 16.72
N SER A 16 -6.67 43.24 17.55
CA SER A 16 -6.15 41.91 17.20
C SER A 16 -7.25 40.90 16.94
N LEU A 17 -8.38 40.94 17.67
CA LEU A 17 -9.56 40.11 17.42
C LEU A 17 -10.20 40.42 16.07
N LEU A 18 -10.41 41.69 15.74
CA LEU A 18 -11.01 42.12 14.48
C LEU A 18 -10.10 41.78 13.29
N ASP A 19 -8.80 41.99 13.44
CA ASP A 19 -7.77 41.66 12.45
C ASP A 19 -7.84 40.15 12.13
N THR A 20 -7.76 39.32 13.17
CA THR A 20 -7.81 37.83 13.03
C THR A 20 -9.11 37.36 12.38
N LEU A 21 -10.25 37.82 12.92
CA LEU A 21 -11.58 37.39 12.43
C LEU A 21 -11.89 37.91 11.02
N SER A 22 -11.28 38.99 10.59
CA SER A 22 -11.49 39.54 9.25
C SER A 22 -10.72 38.79 8.17
N LEU A 23 -9.63 38.09 8.54
CA LEU A 23 -8.76 37.34 7.61
C LEU A 23 -9.02 35.83 7.60
N LEU A 24 -9.67 35.30 8.64
CA LEU A 24 -10.00 33.88 8.76
C LEU A 24 -11.43 33.58 8.30
N ALA A 25 -11.96 32.38 8.62
CA ALA A 25 -13.22 31.90 8.07
C ALA A 25 -14.42 32.77 8.44
N ALA A 26 -15.22 33.12 7.46
CA ALA A 26 -16.49 33.84 7.64
C ALA A 26 -17.53 33.03 8.45
N SER A 27 -17.38 31.70 8.51
CA SER A 27 -18.17 30.79 9.36
C SER A 27 -17.81 30.89 10.85
N GLY A 28 -16.74 31.60 11.18
CA GLY A 28 -16.23 31.85 12.52
C GLY A 28 -14.96 31.09 12.86
N VAL A 29 -14.24 31.63 13.82
CA VAL A 29 -13.02 31.05 14.40
C VAL A 29 -13.35 30.42 15.75
N PRO A 30 -12.87 29.22 16.10
CA PRO A 30 -13.08 28.64 17.42
C PRO A 30 -12.70 29.61 18.53
N THR A 31 -13.63 29.88 19.46
CA THR A 31 -13.45 30.91 20.48
C THR A 31 -12.23 30.66 21.37
N HIS A 32 -11.93 29.40 21.65
CA HIS A 32 -10.76 29.02 22.46
C HIS A 32 -9.42 29.33 21.78
N TRP A 33 -9.35 29.42 20.43
CA TRP A 33 -8.15 29.85 19.71
C TRP A 33 -7.85 31.32 19.96
N LEU A 34 -8.90 32.15 19.98
CA LEU A 34 -8.80 33.58 20.17
C LEU A 34 -8.31 33.98 21.57
N LEU A 35 -8.49 33.11 22.58
CA LEU A 35 -8.00 33.36 23.94
C LEU A 35 -6.47 33.42 24.05
N ARG A 36 -5.77 33.02 23.00
CA ARG A 36 -4.28 33.05 22.90
C ARG A 36 -3.73 34.36 22.35
N LEU A 37 -4.59 35.30 21.94
CA LEU A 37 -4.17 36.57 21.37
C LEU A 37 -3.48 37.51 22.38
N ASP A 38 -3.70 37.31 23.67
CA ASP A 38 -2.98 37.99 24.75
C ASP A 38 -2.66 36.98 25.88
N SER A 39 -1.58 37.26 26.63
CA SER A 39 -1.20 36.47 27.80
C SER A 39 -2.25 36.49 28.91
N ASP A 40 -3.06 37.54 28.96
CA ASP A 40 -4.21 37.68 29.84
C ASP A 40 -5.50 37.21 29.13
N SER A 41 -5.79 35.93 29.25
CA SER A 41 -6.97 35.32 28.64
C SER A 41 -8.29 35.87 29.20
N ASP A 42 -8.33 36.41 30.40
CA ASP A 42 -9.52 37.01 30.97
C ASP A 42 -9.79 38.39 30.35
N ALA A 43 -8.74 39.19 30.09
CA ALA A 43 -8.89 40.40 29.33
C ALA A 43 -9.39 40.15 27.89
N VAL A 44 -8.99 39.02 27.28
CA VAL A 44 -9.53 38.63 25.97
C VAL A 44 -11.02 38.25 26.08
N ARG A 45 -11.42 37.48 27.11
CA ARG A 45 -12.83 37.11 27.35
C ARG A 45 -13.71 38.35 27.58
N ASP A 46 -13.26 39.29 28.41
CA ASP A 46 -13.97 40.54 28.68
C ASP A 46 -14.14 41.36 27.40
N THR A 47 -13.09 41.45 26.58
CA THR A 47 -13.12 42.17 25.30
C THR A 47 -14.06 41.50 24.30
N LEU A 48 -14.04 40.16 24.19
CA LEU A 48 -15.00 39.36 23.39
C LEU A 48 -16.43 39.61 23.84
N PHE A 49 -16.70 39.56 25.14
CA PHE A 49 -18.03 39.82 25.71
C PHE A 49 -18.50 41.26 25.37
N PHE A 50 -17.62 42.24 25.52
CA PHE A 50 -17.93 43.64 25.17
C PHE A 50 -18.26 43.76 23.67
N LEU A 51 -17.42 43.22 22.77
CA LEU A 51 -17.63 43.31 21.30
C LEU A 51 -18.92 42.61 20.86
N LYS A 52 -19.30 41.51 21.52
CA LYS A 52 -20.58 40.81 21.31
C LYS A 52 -21.77 41.65 21.83
N SER A 53 -21.64 42.30 22.99
CA SER A 53 -22.71 43.13 23.57
C SER A 53 -23.06 44.37 22.72
N VAL A 54 -22.08 44.86 21.96
CA VAL A 54 -22.29 45.99 21.02
C VAL A 54 -22.52 45.54 19.57
N ALA A 55 -22.80 44.25 19.39
CA ALA A 55 -23.15 43.60 18.11
C ALA A 55 -22.07 43.74 17.00
N ILE A 56 -20.80 43.93 17.37
CA ILE A 56 -19.68 43.89 16.42
C ILE A 56 -19.31 42.45 16.13
N LEU A 57 -19.35 41.55 17.11
CA LEU A 57 -19.13 40.12 16.97
C LEU A 57 -20.40 39.35 17.32
N GLN A 58 -20.48 38.11 16.83
CA GLN A 58 -21.59 37.17 17.10
C GLN A 58 -21.02 35.81 17.47
N GLU A 59 -21.82 34.95 18.07
CA GLU A 59 -21.51 33.55 18.26
C GLU A 59 -22.16 32.70 17.16
N SER A 60 -21.53 31.56 16.85
CA SER A 60 -22.17 30.50 16.07
C SER A 60 -23.37 29.92 16.80
N SER A 61 -24.26 29.23 16.08
CA SER A 61 -25.47 28.62 16.66
C SER A 61 -25.19 27.59 17.77
N ASP A 62 -24.00 26.98 17.74
CA ASP A 62 -23.53 26.02 18.75
C ASP A 62 -22.71 26.67 19.89
N GLY A 63 -22.49 28.00 19.83
CA GLY A 63 -21.73 28.74 20.83
C GLY A 63 -20.18 28.55 20.80
N ASN A 64 -19.67 27.73 19.92
CA ASN A 64 -18.26 27.32 19.92
C ASN A 64 -17.35 28.25 19.13
N LYS A 65 -17.89 29.00 18.17
CA LYS A 65 -17.12 29.91 17.30
C LYS A 65 -17.54 31.36 17.51
N THR A 66 -16.57 32.26 17.34
CA THR A 66 -16.80 33.70 17.28
C THR A 66 -16.76 34.16 15.82
N ILE A 67 -17.75 34.94 15.41
CA ILE A 67 -17.98 35.35 14.02
C ILE A 67 -17.95 36.89 13.95
N ILE A 68 -17.27 37.42 12.94
CA ILE A 68 -17.46 38.81 12.51
C ILE A 68 -18.56 38.80 11.41
N PRO A 69 -19.70 39.49 11.57
CA PRO A 69 -20.73 39.52 10.54
C PRO A 69 -20.16 40.05 9.22
N ARG A 70 -20.60 39.45 8.10
CA ARG A 70 -20.04 39.71 6.76
C ARG A 70 -19.91 41.19 6.42
N LEU A 71 -20.94 41.98 6.73
CA LEU A 71 -20.93 43.42 6.46
C LEU A 71 -19.89 44.16 7.31
N GLN A 72 -19.79 43.87 8.62
CA GLN A 72 -18.79 44.46 9.49
C GLN A 72 -17.38 44.05 9.07
N GLY A 73 -17.16 42.77 8.73
CA GLY A 73 -15.88 42.31 8.22
C GLY A 73 -15.46 42.99 6.91
N HIS A 74 -16.41 43.17 5.98
CA HIS A 74 -16.16 43.88 4.74
C HIS A 74 -15.79 45.37 5.01
N VAL A 75 -16.59 46.09 5.80
CA VAL A 75 -16.32 47.48 6.16
C VAL A 75 -14.98 47.61 6.87
N TYR A 76 -14.63 46.69 7.78
CA TYR A 76 -13.35 46.72 8.48
C TYR A 76 -12.18 46.57 7.51
N ARG A 77 -12.24 45.61 6.58
CA ARG A 77 -11.21 45.40 5.55
C ARG A 77 -11.04 46.65 4.66
N GLU A 78 -12.10 47.16 4.10
CA GLU A 78 -12.08 48.28 3.18
C GLU A 78 -11.60 49.61 3.84
N THR A 79 -11.95 49.81 5.11
CA THR A 79 -11.65 51.06 5.78
C THR A 79 -10.39 51.03 6.64
N TYR A 80 -10.02 49.85 7.18
CA TYR A 80 -8.93 49.72 8.14
C TYR A 80 -7.74 48.96 7.57
N LEU A 81 -7.95 47.84 6.88
CA LEU A 81 -6.87 47.01 6.31
C LEU A 81 -6.43 47.46 4.92
N ASN A 82 -6.96 48.56 4.39
CA ASN A 82 -6.49 49.14 3.12
C ASN A 82 -5.06 49.73 3.23
N ASP A 83 -4.56 49.97 4.45
CA ASP A 83 -3.19 50.36 4.74
C ASP A 83 -2.29 49.13 4.83
N GLN A 84 -1.19 49.10 4.03
CA GLN A 84 -0.26 47.98 3.95
C GLN A 84 0.37 47.61 5.31
N LYS A 85 0.64 48.61 6.17
CA LYS A 85 1.20 48.34 7.50
C LYS A 85 0.20 47.63 8.40
N LYS A 86 -1.05 48.09 8.42
CA LYS A 86 -2.13 47.49 9.22
C LYS A 86 -2.48 46.10 8.72
N LEU A 87 -2.47 45.90 7.40
CA LEU A 87 -2.66 44.59 6.82
C LEU A 87 -1.54 43.61 7.23
N GLY A 88 -0.28 44.09 7.30
CA GLY A 88 0.84 43.31 7.82
C GLY A 88 0.68 42.94 9.29
N GLU A 89 0.23 43.88 10.13
CA GLU A 89 -0.07 43.62 11.55
C GLU A 89 -1.21 42.59 11.70
N ALA A 90 -2.28 42.70 10.92
CA ALA A 90 -3.40 41.75 10.91
C ALA A 90 -2.99 40.36 10.48
N ARG A 91 -2.13 40.25 9.46
CA ARG A 91 -1.57 38.94 9.03
C ARG A 91 -0.78 38.29 10.15
N THR A 92 0.07 39.02 10.84
CA THR A 92 0.85 38.50 11.95
C THR A 92 -0.05 37.99 13.07
N CYS A 93 -1.13 38.69 13.39
CA CYS A 93 -2.13 38.24 14.38
C CYS A 93 -2.81 36.93 13.95
N ALA A 94 -3.33 36.89 12.74
CA ALA A 94 -4.03 35.69 12.22
C ALA A 94 -3.08 34.47 12.11
N ALA A 95 -1.85 34.69 11.63
CA ALA A 95 -0.81 33.65 11.57
C ALA A 95 -0.45 33.12 12.96
N SER A 96 -0.33 34.01 13.96
CA SER A 96 -0.07 33.63 15.36
C SER A 96 -1.17 32.76 15.93
N VAL A 97 -2.43 33.07 15.66
CA VAL A 97 -3.57 32.24 16.12
C VAL A 97 -3.51 30.84 15.48
N LEU A 98 -3.32 30.75 14.16
CA LEU A 98 -3.23 29.47 13.45
C LEU A 98 -2.04 28.64 13.94
N SER A 99 -0.85 29.24 14.02
CA SER A 99 0.37 28.53 14.43
C SER A 99 0.34 28.07 15.89
N GLY A 100 -0.43 28.73 16.74
CA GLY A 100 -0.58 28.37 18.15
C GLY A 100 -1.38 27.10 18.41
N ILE A 101 -2.05 26.52 17.41
CA ILE A 101 -2.85 25.30 17.57
C ILE A 101 -1.93 24.08 17.50
N ASP A 102 -1.97 23.28 18.54
CA ASP A 102 -1.16 22.06 18.66
C ASP A 102 -2.12 20.87 18.86
N VAL A 103 -2.32 20.11 17.78
CA VAL A 103 -3.25 18.96 17.75
C VAL A 103 -2.69 17.77 18.53
N ASP A 104 -1.34 17.63 18.60
CA ASP A 104 -0.69 16.52 19.28
C ASP A 104 -0.90 16.53 20.79
N ARG A 105 -1.13 17.70 21.37
CA ARG A 105 -1.43 17.85 22.82
C ARG A 105 -2.82 17.39 23.23
N LEU A 106 -3.69 17.08 22.28
CA LEU A 106 -5.02 16.61 22.58
C LEU A 106 -5.00 15.11 22.91
N GLU A 107 -5.70 14.73 23.97
CA GLU A 107 -5.61 13.38 24.55
C GLU A 107 -6.34 12.33 23.70
N ASN A 108 -7.46 12.67 23.07
CA ASN A 108 -8.25 11.69 22.34
C ASN A 108 -8.34 11.96 20.83
N VAL A 109 -8.52 10.89 20.07
CA VAL A 109 -8.54 10.90 18.60
C VAL A 109 -9.70 11.75 18.05
N GLU A 110 -10.85 11.76 18.72
CA GLU A 110 -12.02 12.51 18.26
C GLU A 110 -11.79 14.02 18.39
N GLN A 111 -11.17 14.48 19.48
CA GLN A 111 -10.77 15.87 19.65
C GLN A 111 -9.73 16.28 18.59
N ARG A 112 -8.73 15.41 18.33
CA ARG A 112 -7.74 15.66 17.27
C ARG A 112 -8.40 15.80 15.89
N ARG A 113 -9.34 14.92 15.55
CA ARG A 113 -10.11 15.01 14.29
C ARG A 113 -10.91 16.29 14.19
N HIS A 114 -11.58 16.67 15.28
CA HIS A 114 -12.40 17.89 15.31
C HIS A 114 -11.55 19.15 15.12
N GLU A 115 -10.41 19.23 15.82
CA GLU A 115 -9.50 20.37 15.72
C GLU A 115 -8.82 20.44 14.35
N THR A 116 -8.42 19.28 13.79
CA THR A 116 -7.90 19.21 12.42
C THR A 116 -8.93 19.68 11.40
N HIS A 117 -10.19 19.34 11.59
CA HIS A 117 -11.27 19.81 10.72
C HIS A 117 -11.44 21.33 10.77
N HIS A 118 -11.37 21.94 11.96
CA HIS A 118 -11.38 23.39 12.11
C HIS A 118 -10.18 24.05 11.40
N LEU A 119 -8.97 23.49 11.53
CA LEU A 119 -7.79 23.99 10.82
C LEU A 119 -8.00 23.95 9.29
N ILE A 120 -8.51 22.86 8.77
CA ILE A 120 -8.82 22.72 7.34
C ILE A 120 -9.83 23.79 6.90
N GLU A 121 -10.91 23.99 7.66
CA GLU A 121 -11.92 25.02 7.39
C GLU A 121 -11.32 26.43 7.31
N GLN A 122 -10.41 26.78 8.24
CA GLN A 122 -9.74 28.06 8.24
C GLN A 122 -8.80 28.22 7.04
N LEU A 123 -8.00 27.21 6.72
CA LEU A 123 -7.07 27.24 5.58
C LEU A 123 -7.81 27.31 4.24
N LEU A 124 -8.91 26.59 4.08
CA LEU A 124 -9.79 26.70 2.90
C LEU A 124 -10.39 28.11 2.76
N SER A 125 -10.77 28.71 3.89
CA SER A 125 -11.28 30.09 3.86
C SER A 125 -10.20 31.07 3.41
N VAL A 126 -8.97 30.92 3.91
CA VAL A 126 -7.81 31.72 3.44
C VAL A 126 -7.63 31.56 1.93
N THR A 127 -7.72 30.34 1.41
CA THR A 127 -7.60 30.05 -0.02
C THR A 127 -8.72 30.71 -0.86
N SER A 128 -9.94 30.73 -0.35
CA SER A 128 -11.12 31.22 -1.08
C SER A 128 -11.28 32.75 -1.07
N GLN A 129 -10.54 33.48 -0.25
CA GLN A 129 -10.69 34.93 -0.05
C GLN A 129 -9.42 35.66 -0.52
N GLU A 130 -9.52 36.36 -1.64
CA GLU A 130 -8.40 37.08 -2.30
C GLU A 130 -7.58 37.96 -1.34
N TYR A 131 -8.20 38.66 -0.42
CA TYR A 131 -7.53 39.51 0.57
C TYR A 131 -6.74 38.73 1.63
N SER A 132 -7.03 37.44 1.82
CA SER A 132 -6.37 36.57 2.77
C SER A 132 -5.22 35.75 2.16
N HIS A 133 -5.15 35.62 0.82
CA HIS A 133 -4.10 34.87 0.12
C HIS A 133 -2.69 35.21 0.59
N SER A 134 -2.48 36.45 0.94
CA SER A 134 -1.20 36.92 1.44
C SER A 134 -0.79 36.35 2.81
N LEU A 135 -1.70 35.64 3.53
CA LEU A 135 -1.33 34.89 4.73
C LEU A 135 -0.38 33.73 4.39
N PHE A 136 -0.48 33.14 3.21
CA PHE A 136 0.44 32.09 2.78
C PHE A 136 1.89 32.58 2.55
N SER A 137 2.14 33.88 2.47
CA SER A 137 3.50 34.43 2.49
C SER A 137 4.17 34.36 3.87
N GLU A 138 3.39 34.07 4.94
CA GLU A 138 3.92 33.89 6.28
C GLU A 138 4.42 32.44 6.45
N PRO A 139 5.73 32.19 6.70
CA PRO A 139 6.28 30.84 6.81
C PRO A 139 5.59 29.96 7.86
N HIS A 140 5.11 30.57 8.95
CA HIS A 140 4.39 29.86 10.01
C HIS A 140 3.03 29.30 9.55
N VAL A 141 2.34 29.99 8.62
CA VAL A 141 1.08 29.51 8.05
C VAL A 141 1.34 28.34 7.09
N SER A 142 2.41 28.40 6.31
CA SER A 142 2.83 27.29 5.45
C SER A 142 3.23 26.07 6.28
N SER A 143 3.94 26.25 7.41
CA SER A 143 4.24 25.18 8.35
C SER A 143 2.95 24.56 8.93
N LYS A 144 1.98 25.40 9.33
CA LYS A 144 0.69 24.92 9.84
C LYS A 144 -0.13 24.19 8.80
N LEU A 145 -0.06 24.60 7.54
CA LEU A 145 -0.67 23.88 6.42
C LEU A 145 -0.07 22.47 6.29
N ALA A 146 1.27 22.36 6.38
CA ALA A 146 1.95 21.05 6.36
C ALA A 146 1.53 20.16 7.53
N GLU A 147 1.54 20.68 8.75
CA GLU A 147 1.11 19.97 9.95
C GLU A 147 -0.36 19.52 9.83
N THR A 148 -1.24 20.38 9.31
CA THR A 148 -2.66 20.04 9.12
C THR A 148 -2.84 18.88 8.13
N LEU A 149 -2.11 18.86 7.03
CA LEU A 149 -2.09 17.77 6.07
C LEU A 149 -1.59 16.46 6.70
N GLN A 150 -0.51 16.55 7.49
CA GLN A 150 0.03 15.40 8.21
C GLN A 150 -0.97 14.83 9.23
N TYR A 151 -1.58 15.69 10.05
CA TYR A 151 -2.62 15.26 11.00
C TYR A 151 -3.81 14.63 10.30
N ALA A 152 -4.32 15.26 9.24
CA ALA A 152 -5.45 14.74 8.51
C ALA A 152 -5.14 13.35 7.90
N THR A 153 -3.94 13.16 7.36
CA THR A 153 -3.51 11.88 6.80
C THR A 153 -3.35 10.81 7.88
N SER A 154 -2.67 11.12 8.99
CA SER A 154 -2.47 10.18 10.11
C SER A 154 -3.76 9.78 10.83
N LEU A 155 -4.77 10.66 10.83
CA LEU A 155 -6.08 10.41 11.41
C LEU A 155 -7.06 9.70 10.44
N GLY A 156 -6.59 9.29 9.25
CA GLY A 156 -7.41 8.63 8.23
C GLY A 156 -8.37 9.58 7.50
N MET A 157 -8.10 10.88 7.50
CA MET A 157 -8.92 11.93 6.86
C MET A 157 -8.33 12.35 5.50
N SER A 158 -7.60 11.47 4.81
CA SER A 158 -6.85 11.80 3.59
C SER A 158 -7.71 12.43 2.49
N GLN A 159 -8.95 11.97 2.29
CA GLN A 159 -9.87 12.56 1.31
C GLN A 159 -10.22 14.02 1.65
N ILE A 160 -10.33 14.35 2.94
CA ILE A 160 -10.60 15.73 3.39
C ILE A 160 -9.31 16.56 3.27
N ALA A 161 -8.14 15.98 3.58
CA ALA A 161 -6.85 16.64 3.38
C ALA A 161 -6.65 17.12 1.94
N LEU A 162 -7.11 16.33 0.95
CA LEU A 162 -7.01 16.70 -0.48
C LEU A 162 -7.79 17.95 -0.86
N THR A 163 -8.73 18.43 -0.05
CA THR A 163 -9.40 19.72 -0.28
C THR A 163 -8.43 20.91 -0.14
N LEU A 164 -7.27 20.72 0.52
CA LEU A 164 -6.23 21.73 0.69
C LEU A 164 -5.25 21.84 -0.50
N THR A 165 -5.48 21.13 -1.61
CA THR A 165 -4.59 21.17 -2.79
C THR A 165 -4.35 22.59 -3.29
N ASP A 166 -5.41 23.41 -3.43
CA ASP A 166 -5.30 24.79 -3.85
C ASP A 166 -4.57 25.66 -2.82
N SER A 167 -4.73 25.36 -1.52
CA SER A 167 -4.00 26.05 -0.44
C SER A 167 -2.49 25.82 -0.55
N VAL A 168 -2.07 24.59 -0.87
CA VAL A 168 -0.64 24.26 -1.09
C VAL A 168 -0.12 24.98 -2.33
N THR A 169 -0.90 25.00 -3.42
CA THR A 169 -0.52 25.72 -4.65
C THR A 169 -0.31 27.22 -4.37
N GLN A 170 -1.26 27.85 -3.69
CA GLN A 170 -1.15 29.26 -3.33
C GLN A 170 0.02 29.56 -2.39
N ALA A 171 0.31 28.67 -1.44
CA ALA A 171 1.48 28.80 -0.57
C ALA A 171 2.79 28.71 -1.38
N CYS A 172 2.87 27.81 -2.36
CA CYS A 172 4.00 27.71 -3.26
C CYS A 172 4.18 28.96 -4.11
N ASP A 173 3.09 29.53 -4.63
CA ASP A 173 3.11 30.76 -5.44
C ASP A 173 3.51 31.99 -4.60
N ALA A 174 2.98 32.08 -3.38
CA ALA A 174 3.22 33.22 -2.48
C ALA A 174 4.66 33.26 -1.94
N LEU A 175 5.25 32.12 -1.62
CA LEU A 175 6.61 32.01 -1.09
C LEU A 175 7.67 31.89 -2.19
N GLY A 176 7.28 31.45 -3.38
CA GLY A 176 8.17 31.19 -4.51
C GLY A 176 8.80 29.79 -4.46
N SER A 177 9.10 29.24 -5.62
CA SER A 177 9.56 27.86 -5.83
C SER A 177 10.88 27.48 -5.13
N HIS A 178 11.59 28.45 -4.56
CA HIS A 178 12.89 28.23 -3.90
C HIS A 178 12.84 28.39 -2.38
N HIS A 179 11.68 28.67 -1.81
CA HIS A 179 11.57 28.87 -0.37
C HIS A 179 11.47 27.51 0.37
N PRO A 180 12.31 27.24 1.39
CA PRO A 180 12.30 25.95 2.10
C PRO A 180 10.93 25.54 2.67
N SER A 181 10.13 26.53 3.10
CA SER A 181 8.81 26.28 3.73
C SER A 181 7.77 25.67 2.80
N ILE A 182 8.01 25.57 1.48
CA ILE A 182 7.07 24.90 0.56
C ILE A 182 7.28 23.39 0.49
N LEU A 183 8.45 22.90 0.93
CA LEU A 183 8.79 21.47 0.81
C LEU A 183 7.84 20.59 1.61
N SER A 184 7.63 20.91 2.89
CA SER A 184 6.77 20.10 3.77
C SER A 184 5.29 20.09 3.35
N PRO A 185 4.64 21.23 3.03
CA PRO A 185 3.26 21.20 2.53
C PRO A 185 3.07 20.36 1.28
N ARG A 186 4.01 20.45 0.31
CA ARG A 186 3.96 19.66 -0.93
C ARG A 186 4.18 18.18 -0.66
N HIS A 187 5.14 17.87 0.20
CA HIS A 187 5.41 16.50 0.63
C HIS A 187 4.17 15.85 1.29
N ASN A 188 3.60 16.53 2.30
CA ASN A 188 2.44 16.00 3.04
C ASN A 188 1.17 15.94 2.18
N LEU A 189 1.06 16.79 1.14
CA LEU A 189 0.00 16.65 0.13
C LEU A 189 0.21 15.40 -0.72
N ALA A 190 1.45 15.08 -1.09
CA ALA A 190 1.77 13.85 -1.80
C ALA A 190 1.45 12.62 -0.94
N ASP A 191 1.74 12.66 0.38
CA ASP A 191 1.34 11.62 1.34
C ASP A 191 -0.18 11.43 1.37
N ALA A 192 -0.96 12.51 1.37
CA ALA A 192 -2.41 12.44 1.33
C ALA A 192 -2.94 11.81 0.03
N TYR A 193 -2.34 12.13 -1.11
CA TYR A 193 -2.65 11.48 -2.39
C TYR A 193 -2.30 9.99 -2.37
N ARG A 194 -1.09 9.63 -1.87
CA ARG A 194 -0.65 8.23 -1.72
C ARG A 194 -1.59 7.44 -0.81
N ALA A 195 -1.92 7.97 0.37
CA ALA A 195 -2.85 7.36 1.31
C ALA A 195 -4.29 7.22 0.76
N SER A 196 -4.65 8.02 -0.25
CA SER A 196 -5.94 7.94 -0.96
C SER A 196 -5.88 7.02 -2.20
N GLY A 197 -4.75 6.37 -2.47
CA GLY A 197 -4.53 5.51 -3.64
C GLY A 197 -4.35 6.27 -4.97
N ARG A 198 -4.19 7.60 -4.94
CA ARG A 198 -4.03 8.45 -6.12
C ARG A 198 -2.55 8.61 -6.49
N LEU A 199 -1.91 7.50 -6.86
CA LEU A 199 -0.46 7.45 -7.09
C LEU A 199 -0.01 8.26 -8.30
N ASP A 200 -0.88 8.43 -9.31
CA ASP A 200 -0.67 9.28 -10.48
C ASP A 200 -0.49 10.77 -10.12
N GLN A 201 -1.05 11.21 -9.00
CA GLN A 201 -0.95 12.56 -8.48
C GLN A 201 0.15 12.68 -7.42
N ALA A 202 0.37 11.64 -6.62
CA ALA A 202 1.41 11.63 -5.58
C ALA A 202 2.83 11.65 -6.17
N ILE A 203 3.11 10.78 -7.16
CA ILE A 203 4.45 10.61 -7.75
C ILE A 203 5.03 11.93 -8.31
N PRO A 204 4.30 12.73 -9.11
CA PRO A 204 4.83 14.01 -9.60
C PRO A 204 5.18 15.00 -8.48
N LEU A 205 4.38 15.04 -7.40
CA LEU A 205 4.64 15.91 -6.26
C LEU A 205 5.88 15.49 -5.48
N TYR A 206 6.06 14.17 -5.24
CA TYR A 206 7.27 13.65 -4.61
C TYR A 206 8.52 13.92 -5.46
N LYS A 207 8.45 13.73 -6.80
CA LYS A 207 9.56 14.08 -7.70
C LYS A 207 9.96 15.53 -7.57
N GLN A 208 9.00 16.43 -7.67
CA GLN A 208 9.25 17.87 -7.56
C GLN A 208 9.80 18.21 -6.17
N THR A 209 9.29 17.57 -5.11
CA THR A 209 9.79 17.79 -3.75
C THR A 209 11.23 17.31 -3.59
N LEU A 210 11.59 16.14 -4.15
CA LEU A 210 12.95 15.62 -4.14
C LEU A 210 13.91 16.50 -4.93
N GLU A 211 13.53 16.99 -6.11
CA GLU A 211 14.34 17.93 -6.91
C GLU A 211 14.60 19.24 -6.16
N ASP A 212 13.54 19.82 -5.58
CA ASP A 212 13.65 21.08 -4.84
C ASP A 212 14.42 20.90 -3.52
N SER A 213 14.19 19.83 -2.77
CA SER A 213 14.94 19.56 -1.52
C SER A 213 16.42 19.30 -1.81
N THR A 214 16.75 18.57 -2.87
CA THR A 214 18.14 18.37 -3.31
C THR A 214 18.83 19.69 -3.63
N ARG A 215 18.13 20.60 -4.30
CA ARG A 215 18.66 21.91 -4.68
C ARG A 215 18.78 22.89 -3.51
N ILE A 216 17.78 22.91 -2.60
CA ILE A 216 17.67 23.89 -1.50
C ILE A 216 18.46 23.45 -0.28
N LEU A 217 18.36 22.18 0.10
CA LEU A 217 18.92 21.62 1.33
C LEU A 217 20.20 20.82 1.08
N GLY A 218 20.40 20.36 -0.15
CA GLY A 218 21.50 19.48 -0.53
C GLY A 218 21.08 17.98 -0.56
N PRO A 219 21.87 17.15 -1.26
CA PRO A 219 21.57 15.73 -1.46
C PRO A 219 21.61 14.91 -0.16
N ASP A 220 22.43 15.32 0.80
CA ASP A 220 22.70 14.60 2.05
C ASP A 220 21.79 15.07 3.21
N HIS A 221 20.90 16.02 2.97
CA HIS A 221 20.01 16.52 4.02
C HIS A 221 18.93 15.47 4.38
N PRO A 222 18.61 15.24 5.67
CA PRO A 222 17.62 14.24 6.09
C PRO A 222 16.29 14.31 5.33
N SER A 223 15.75 15.51 5.14
CA SER A 223 14.49 15.69 4.38
C SER A 223 14.63 15.31 2.90
N THR A 224 15.82 15.42 2.31
CA THR A 224 16.06 14.99 0.93
C THR A 224 16.10 13.47 0.84
N LEU A 225 16.73 12.81 1.81
CA LEU A 225 16.75 11.35 1.91
C LEU A 225 15.32 10.80 2.12
N THR A 226 14.56 11.38 3.06
CA THR A 226 13.14 11.02 3.28
C THR A 226 12.32 11.21 2.00
N SER A 227 12.45 12.34 1.29
CA SER A 227 11.70 12.57 0.05
C SER A 227 12.04 11.55 -1.04
N ARG A 228 13.28 11.03 -1.07
CA ARG A 228 13.70 9.97 -2.00
C ARG A 228 13.06 8.64 -1.64
N ASP A 229 13.06 8.29 -0.36
CA ASP A 229 12.44 7.04 0.14
C ASP A 229 10.93 7.04 -0.12
N ASP A 230 10.23 8.17 0.15
CA ASP A 230 8.79 8.29 -0.09
C ASP A 230 8.43 8.24 -1.59
N LEU A 231 9.28 8.80 -2.46
CA LEU A 231 9.13 8.62 -3.91
C LEU A 231 9.30 7.15 -4.32
N ALA A 232 10.31 6.46 -3.76
CA ALA A 232 10.52 5.05 -4.00
C ALA A 232 9.35 4.20 -3.50
N ASP A 233 8.84 4.52 -2.31
CA ASP A 233 7.63 3.91 -1.76
C ASP A 233 6.41 4.11 -2.67
N ALA A 234 6.21 5.32 -3.20
CA ALA A 234 5.10 5.61 -4.10
C ALA A 234 5.22 4.83 -5.42
N TYR A 235 6.44 4.64 -5.94
CA TYR A 235 6.67 3.77 -7.10
C TYR A 235 6.40 2.30 -6.78
N ARG A 236 6.84 1.81 -5.59
CA ARG A 236 6.55 0.45 -5.14
C ARG A 236 5.04 0.21 -5.03
N ASP A 237 4.30 1.14 -4.43
CA ASP A 237 2.84 1.07 -4.30
C ASP A 237 2.15 1.09 -5.68
N ALA A 238 2.75 1.75 -6.67
CA ALA A 238 2.32 1.72 -8.07
C ALA A 238 2.79 0.47 -8.85
N SER A 239 3.44 -0.50 -8.17
CA SER A 239 4.05 -1.70 -8.78
C SER A 239 5.12 -1.38 -9.85
N ARG A 240 5.75 -0.20 -9.76
CA ARG A 240 6.83 0.27 -10.65
C ARG A 240 8.19 0.03 -10.00
N LEU A 241 8.54 -1.24 -9.82
CA LEU A 241 9.75 -1.64 -9.09
C LEU A 241 11.04 -1.22 -9.78
N ASP A 242 11.04 -1.17 -11.12
CA ASP A 242 12.21 -0.70 -11.89
C ASP A 242 12.54 0.77 -11.63
N ASP A 243 11.54 1.60 -11.27
CA ASP A 243 11.76 2.98 -10.87
C ASP A 243 12.07 3.11 -9.37
N ALA A 244 11.53 2.22 -8.52
CA ALA A 244 11.70 2.26 -7.06
C ALA A 244 13.09 1.81 -6.61
N ILE A 245 13.58 0.67 -7.12
CA ILE A 245 14.82 0.02 -6.68
C ILE A 245 16.03 0.96 -6.78
N PRO A 246 16.30 1.66 -7.90
CA PRO A 246 17.43 2.57 -7.97
C PRO A 246 17.40 3.72 -6.96
N LEU A 247 16.20 4.14 -6.53
CA LEU A 247 16.06 5.17 -5.50
C LEU A 247 16.39 4.60 -4.12
N TYR A 248 15.94 3.38 -3.78
CA TYR A 248 16.31 2.73 -2.53
C TYR A 248 17.80 2.39 -2.47
N GLU A 249 18.39 1.88 -3.56
CA GLU A 249 19.84 1.60 -3.64
C GLU A 249 20.63 2.88 -3.35
N ARG A 250 20.28 3.98 -4.01
CA ARG A 250 20.95 5.27 -3.79
C ARG A 250 20.71 5.80 -2.37
N SER A 251 19.51 5.63 -1.82
CA SER A 251 19.21 6.04 -0.44
C SER A 251 20.05 5.25 0.56
N PHE A 252 20.16 3.96 0.37
CA PHE A 252 20.96 3.08 1.21
C PHE A 252 22.46 3.44 1.14
N ASP A 253 23.02 3.67 -0.06
CA ASP A 253 24.40 4.09 -0.24
C ASP A 253 24.69 5.43 0.46
N ASP A 254 23.80 6.42 0.31
CA ASP A 254 23.94 7.73 0.94
C ASP A 254 23.87 7.61 2.47
N VAL A 255 22.92 6.85 3.01
CA VAL A 255 22.77 6.62 4.45
C VAL A 255 23.99 5.90 5.03
N MET A 256 24.51 4.87 4.34
CA MET A 256 25.75 4.17 4.73
C MET A 256 27.00 5.07 4.76
N ARG A 257 27.02 6.10 3.90
CA ARG A 257 28.13 7.06 3.84
C ARG A 257 28.05 8.15 4.91
N ILE A 258 26.81 8.55 5.30
CA ILE A 258 26.57 9.72 6.13
C ILE A 258 26.41 9.38 7.61
N LEU A 259 25.76 8.26 7.92
CA LEU A 259 25.42 7.88 9.29
C LEU A 259 26.46 6.96 9.93
N ASP A 260 26.50 6.98 11.26
CA ASP A 260 27.31 6.03 12.01
C ASP A 260 26.82 4.59 11.81
N PRO A 261 27.71 3.57 11.80
CA PRO A 261 27.32 2.17 11.54
C PRO A 261 26.23 1.59 12.45
N ASP A 262 26.03 2.18 13.62
CA ASP A 262 25.01 1.76 14.60
C ASP A 262 23.74 2.62 14.54
N ASP A 263 23.61 3.51 13.53
CA ASP A 263 22.43 4.34 13.37
C ASP A 263 21.23 3.53 12.86
N LEU A 264 20.07 3.76 13.46
CA LEU A 264 18.83 3.08 13.11
C LEU A 264 18.35 3.38 11.69
N GLY A 265 18.76 4.51 11.11
CA GLY A 265 18.47 4.88 9.74
C GLY A 265 19.02 3.86 8.72
N ILE A 266 20.19 3.30 9.00
CA ILE A 266 20.80 2.23 8.17
C ILE A 266 19.92 0.98 8.16
N LEU A 267 19.41 0.57 9.33
CA LEU A 267 18.54 -0.61 9.43
C LEU A 267 17.23 -0.41 8.64
N VAL A 268 16.65 0.79 8.71
CA VAL A 268 15.40 1.12 7.99
C VAL A 268 15.64 1.13 6.48
N SER A 269 16.67 1.84 6.01
CA SER A 269 16.96 1.95 4.57
C SER A 269 17.30 0.58 3.97
N ARG A 270 18.09 -0.26 4.69
CA ARG A 270 18.41 -1.64 4.27
C ARG A 270 17.15 -2.51 4.20
N LEU A 271 16.23 -2.36 5.15
CA LEU A 271 14.97 -3.10 5.15
C LEU A 271 14.09 -2.74 3.95
N ASN A 272 13.94 -1.42 3.67
CA ASN A 272 13.18 -0.95 2.52
C ASN A 272 13.74 -1.48 1.19
N LEU A 273 15.07 -1.49 1.04
CA LEU A 273 15.73 -2.06 -0.14
C LEU A 273 15.50 -3.57 -0.24
N ALA A 274 15.59 -4.29 0.89
CA ALA A 274 15.33 -5.73 0.93
C ALA A 274 13.88 -6.07 0.54
N ASP A 275 12.90 -5.28 1.04
CA ASP A 275 11.49 -5.43 0.68
C ASP A 275 11.26 -5.16 -0.82
N ALA A 276 11.96 -4.17 -1.40
CA ALA A 276 11.89 -3.87 -2.83
C ALA A 276 12.49 -5.00 -3.68
N TYR A 277 13.64 -5.56 -3.28
CA TYR A 277 14.23 -6.72 -3.95
C TYR A 277 13.31 -7.94 -3.87
N ARG A 278 12.73 -8.21 -2.70
CA ARG A 278 11.75 -9.29 -2.54
C ARG A 278 10.55 -9.10 -3.47
N ALA A 279 9.97 -7.90 -3.53
CA ALA A 279 8.85 -7.59 -4.40
C ALA A 279 9.18 -7.73 -5.89
N SER A 280 10.44 -7.50 -6.29
CA SER A 280 10.92 -7.68 -7.68
C SER A 280 11.33 -9.11 -8.02
N GLY A 281 11.26 -10.04 -7.05
CA GLY A 281 11.69 -11.43 -7.23
C GLY A 281 13.22 -11.64 -7.08
N ARG A 282 13.99 -10.61 -6.72
CA ARG A 282 15.43 -10.72 -6.40
C ARG A 282 15.60 -11.28 -4.98
N LEU A 283 15.13 -12.53 -4.78
CA LEU A 283 14.95 -13.11 -3.44
C LEU A 283 16.28 -13.39 -2.73
N ASP A 284 17.33 -13.76 -3.44
CA ASP A 284 18.67 -13.99 -2.85
C ASP A 284 19.30 -12.69 -2.34
N ASP A 285 19.15 -11.58 -3.09
CA ASP A 285 19.62 -10.25 -2.67
C ASP A 285 18.83 -9.79 -1.42
N ALA A 286 17.52 -9.99 -1.41
CA ALA A 286 16.66 -9.69 -0.25
C ALA A 286 17.09 -10.49 0.99
N ILE A 287 17.32 -11.79 0.87
CA ILE A 287 17.80 -12.67 1.95
C ILE A 287 19.13 -12.17 2.53
N ALA A 288 20.06 -11.76 1.68
CA ALA A 288 21.36 -11.24 2.12
C ALA A 288 21.18 -9.98 2.99
N LEU A 289 20.35 -9.03 2.54
CA LEU A 289 20.07 -7.80 3.28
C LEU A 289 19.29 -8.05 4.58
N TYR A 290 18.28 -8.94 4.55
CA TYR A 290 17.54 -9.30 5.78
C TYR A 290 18.44 -9.99 6.82
N LYS A 291 19.37 -10.87 6.40
CA LYS A 291 20.35 -11.51 7.30
C LYS A 291 21.23 -10.46 8.00
N GLN A 292 21.76 -9.50 7.25
CA GLN A 292 22.55 -8.41 7.82
C GLN A 292 21.70 -7.54 8.76
N THR A 293 20.46 -7.20 8.34
CA THR A 293 19.56 -6.38 9.16
C THR A 293 19.21 -7.09 10.47
N LEU A 294 18.96 -8.40 10.45
CA LEU A 294 18.69 -9.19 11.64
C LEU A 294 19.89 -9.22 12.60
N GLN A 295 21.11 -9.41 12.07
CA GLN A 295 22.33 -9.40 12.88
C GLN A 295 22.57 -8.05 13.54
N ASP A 296 22.50 -6.96 12.78
CA ASP A 296 22.74 -5.61 13.29
C ASP A 296 21.63 -5.17 14.26
N SER A 297 20.36 -5.42 13.94
CA SER A 297 19.25 -5.09 14.86
C SER A 297 19.34 -5.87 16.17
N ALA A 298 19.72 -7.15 16.13
CA ALA A 298 19.93 -7.94 17.34
C ALA A 298 21.08 -7.39 18.20
N ARG A 299 22.16 -6.91 17.57
CA ARG A 299 23.33 -6.31 18.24
C ARG A 299 22.99 -4.92 18.82
N ILE A 300 22.29 -4.07 18.07
CA ILE A 300 22.05 -2.66 18.43
C ILE A 300 20.85 -2.53 19.38
N LEU A 301 19.75 -3.21 19.07
CA LEU A 301 18.47 -3.08 19.78
C LEU A 301 18.17 -4.23 20.74
N GLY A 302 18.89 -5.35 20.56
CA GLY A 302 18.65 -6.59 21.29
C GLY A 302 17.74 -7.57 20.53
N PRO A 303 17.79 -8.87 20.93
CA PRO A 303 17.14 -9.97 20.20
C PRO A 303 15.60 -9.89 20.23
N HIS A 304 15.02 -9.28 21.26
CA HIS A 304 13.57 -9.21 21.48
C HIS A 304 12.95 -7.86 21.09
N HIS A 305 13.74 -6.95 20.49
CA HIS A 305 13.20 -5.67 20.04
C HIS A 305 12.25 -5.87 18.84
N PRO A 306 11.11 -5.14 18.72
CA PRO A 306 10.14 -5.31 17.64
C PRO A 306 10.74 -5.30 16.23
N ARG A 307 11.73 -4.45 15.97
CA ARG A 307 12.43 -4.40 14.67
C ARG A 307 13.27 -5.65 14.40
N THR A 308 13.92 -6.21 15.43
CA THR A 308 14.67 -7.47 15.31
C THR A 308 13.74 -8.62 14.99
N LEU A 309 12.60 -8.67 15.69
CA LEU A 309 11.56 -9.66 15.45
C LEU A 309 10.97 -9.54 14.04
N ALA A 310 10.69 -8.32 13.59
CA ALA A 310 10.20 -8.07 12.22
C ALA A 310 11.22 -8.54 11.17
N SER A 311 12.51 -8.19 11.33
CA SER A 311 13.58 -8.63 10.41
C SER A 311 13.69 -10.16 10.35
N ARG A 312 13.53 -10.86 11.51
CA ARG A 312 13.52 -12.34 11.57
C ARG A 312 12.34 -12.91 10.79
N ASN A 313 11.15 -12.35 10.94
CA ASN A 313 9.95 -12.78 10.23
C ASN A 313 10.05 -12.55 8.71
N HIS A 314 10.57 -11.39 8.27
CA HIS A 314 10.80 -11.09 6.85
C HIS A 314 11.82 -12.07 6.24
N LEU A 315 12.93 -12.34 6.94
CA LEU A 315 13.93 -13.31 6.50
C LEU A 315 13.31 -14.72 6.38
N ALA A 316 12.57 -15.17 7.39
CA ALA A 316 11.92 -16.47 7.39
C ALA A 316 10.92 -16.60 6.22
N GLY A 317 10.11 -15.55 6.00
CA GLY A 317 9.16 -15.50 4.89
C GLY A 317 9.83 -15.59 3.53
N THR A 318 10.91 -14.85 3.34
CA THR A 318 11.65 -14.85 2.06
C THR A 318 12.38 -16.18 1.84
N CYS A 319 12.97 -16.77 2.88
CA CYS A 319 13.55 -18.12 2.79
C CYS A 319 12.49 -19.17 2.41
N ARG A 320 11.28 -19.07 2.97
CA ARG A 320 10.14 -19.94 2.61
C ARG A 320 9.73 -19.76 1.14
N GLU A 321 9.67 -18.52 0.64
CA GLU A 321 9.35 -18.21 -0.77
C GLU A 321 10.32 -18.85 -1.77
N VAL A 322 11.60 -18.95 -1.40
CA VAL A 322 12.67 -19.60 -2.22
C VAL A 322 12.70 -21.12 -2.00
N GLY A 323 11.92 -21.64 -1.05
CA GLY A 323 11.95 -23.07 -0.69
C GLY A 323 13.12 -23.49 0.22
N ARG A 324 13.85 -22.52 0.82
CA ARG A 324 14.89 -22.81 1.83
C ARG A 324 14.27 -23.07 3.19
N LEU A 325 13.49 -24.15 3.28
CA LEU A 325 12.68 -24.46 4.46
C LEU A 325 13.50 -24.85 5.69
N ASP A 326 14.70 -25.39 5.48
CA ASP A 326 15.69 -25.68 6.52
C ASP A 326 16.21 -24.41 7.23
N GLU A 327 16.23 -23.25 6.54
CA GLU A 327 16.54 -21.95 7.12
C GLU A 327 15.28 -21.26 7.69
N ALA A 328 14.15 -21.37 7.00
CA ALA A 328 12.92 -20.68 7.37
C ALA A 328 12.30 -21.19 8.67
N ILE A 329 12.23 -22.52 8.85
CA ILE A 329 11.56 -23.15 9.99
C ILE A 329 12.19 -22.73 11.32
N PRO A 330 13.52 -22.82 11.53
CA PRO A 330 14.13 -22.39 12.80
C PRO A 330 13.92 -20.91 13.11
N LEU A 331 13.86 -20.06 12.09
CA LEU A 331 13.59 -18.62 12.25
C LEU A 331 12.15 -18.38 12.72
N TYR A 332 11.17 -19.11 12.16
CA TYR A 332 9.78 -19.03 12.60
C TYR A 332 9.57 -19.64 14.00
N GLU A 333 10.24 -20.76 14.33
CA GLU A 333 10.20 -21.36 15.68
C GLU A 333 10.65 -20.33 16.73
N GLN A 334 11.82 -19.71 16.50
CA GLN A 334 12.36 -18.69 17.40
C GLN A 334 11.46 -17.45 17.46
N TYR A 335 10.89 -17.04 16.32
CA TYR A 335 9.97 -15.89 16.28
C TYR A 335 8.69 -16.16 17.09
N LEU A 336 8.13 -17.35 16.98
CA LEU A 336 6.94 -17.76 17.76
C LEU A 336 7.24 -17.85 19.25
N GLU A 337 8.41 -18.39 19.64
CA GLU A 337 8.85 -18.44 21.03
C GLU A 337 8.98 -17.04 21.64
N ASP A 338 9.67 -16.14 20.96
CA ASP A 338 9.85 -14.75 21.38
C ASP A 338 8.51 -14.02 21.54
N LEU A 339 7.60 -14.12 20.54
CA LEU A 339 6.28 -13.49 20.63
C LEU A 339 5.43 -14.06 21.77
N THR A 340 5.47 -15.39 21.96
CA THR A 340 4.75 -16.05 23.05
C THR A 340 5.24 -15.56 24.41
N HIS A 341 6.55 -15.34 24.55
CA HIS A 341 7.15 -14.83 25.78
C HIS A 341 6.81 -13.35 26.04
N ILE A 342 6.83 -12.51 24.99
CA ILE A 342 6.68 -11.06 25.10
C ILE A 342 5.22 -10.63 25.18
N LEU A 343 4.38 -11.15 24.29
CA LEU A 343 2.99 -10.75 24.11
C LEU A 343 1.99 -11.73 24.75
N GLY A 344 2.46 -12.94 25.02
CA GLY A 344 1.62 -14.03 25.51
C GLY A 344 1.04 -14.93 24.41
N PRO A 345 0.56 -16.13 24.79
CA PRO A 345 0.04 -17.12 23.84
C PRO A 345 -1.26 -16.66 23.14
N ASP A 346 -2.02 -15.78 23.76
CA ASP A 346 -3.36 -15.33 23.31
C ASP A 346 -3.30 -14.05 22.47
N HIS A 347 -2.12 -13.54 22.12
CA HIS A 347 -1.98 -12.32 21.33
C HIS A 347 -2.19 -12.60 19.82
N PRO A 348 -2.87 -11.70 19.06
CA PRO A 348 -3.09 -11.88 17.62
C PRO A 348 -1.81 -12.14 16.81
N ASP A 349 -0.70 -11.46 17.14
CA ASP A 349 0.57 -11.65 16.45
C ASP A 349 1.17 -13.03 16.73
N THR A 350 0.95 -13.61 17.92
CA THR A 350 1.34 -14.97 18.25
C THR A 350 0.59 -15.99 17.40
N PHE A 351 -0.70 -15.76 17.15
CA PHE A 351 -1.49 -16.61 16.26
C PHE A 351 -1.00 -16.53 14.80
N THR A 352 -0.69 -15.32 14.33
CA THR A 352 -0.14 -15.11 12.99
C THR A 352 1.20 -15.82 12.84
N SER A 353 2.08 -15.71 13.83
CA SER A 353 3.39 -16.39 13.85
C SER A 353 3.24 -17.91 13.82
N ARG A 354 2.29 -18.45 14.62
CA ARG A 354 1.99 -19.88 14.64
C ARG A 354 1.46 -20.37 13.28
N SER A 355 0.62 -19.58 12.61
CA SER A 355 0.15 -19.87 11.26
C SER A 355 1.28 -19.88 10.22
N ASN A 356 2.24 -18.93 10.33
CA ASN A 356 3.39 -18.88 9.42
C ASN A 356 4.29 -20.10 9.59
N LEU A 357 4.56 -20.52 10.83
CA LEU A 357 5.33 -21.73 11.13
C LEU A 357 4.61 -22.99 10.63
N ALA A 358 3.30 -23.10 10.88
CA ALA A 358 2.50 -24.21 10.39
C ALA A 358 2.53 -24.29 8.85
N GLY A 359 2.43 -23.14 8.16
CA GLY A 359 2.59 -23.08 6.73
C GLY A 359 3.97 -23.51 6.23
N ALA A 360 5.04 -23.16 6.95
CA ALA A 360 6.39 -23.60 6.62
C ALA A 360 6.58 -25.11 6.83
N TYR A 361 5.97 -25.68 7.87
CA TYR A 361 5.93 -27.14 8.06
C TYR A 361 5.14 -27.84 6.95
N GLN A 362 4.01 -27.26 6.51
CA GLN A 362 3.20 -27.78 5.40
C GLN A 362 4.00 -27.81 4.10
N ASP A 363 4.70 -26.71 3.77
CA ASP A 363 5.56 -26.64 2.58
C ASP A 363 6.74 -27.63 2.65
N ALA A 364 7.22 -27.94 3.86
CA ALA A 364 8.26 -28.96 4.10
C ALA A 364 7.73 -30.40 4.10
N GLY A 365 6.42 -30.61 3.89
CA GLY A 365 5.78 -31.92 3.95
C GLY A 365 5.65 -32.48 5.38
N ARG A 366 5.95 -31.67 6.42
CA ARG A 366 5.80 -32.03 7.85
C ARG A 366 4.34 -31.82 8.29
N LEU A 367 3.43 -32.58 7.68
CA LEU A 367 2.00 -32.33 7.74
C LEU A 367 1.40 -32.53 9.14
N ASP A 368 1.90 -33.48 9.93
CA ASP A 368 1.40 -33.72 11.29
C ASP A 368 1.70 -32.53 12.22
N GLU A 369 2.89 -31.94 12.10
CA GLU A 369 3.27 -30.76 12.87
C GLU A 369 2.47 -29.52 12.42
N ALA A 370 2.29 -29.35 11.12
CA ALA A 370 1.45 -28.27 10.56
C ALA A 370 0.01 -28.36 11.08
N ILE A 371 -0.60 -29.54 11.00
CA ILE A 371 -1.96 -29.80 11.47
C ILE A 371 -2.08 -29.48 12.97
N THR A 372 -1.14 -29.95 13.78
CA THR A 372 -1.15 -29.69 15.23
C THR A 372 -1.17 -28.18 15.53
N LEU A 373 -0.36 -27.39 14.84
CA LEU A 373 -0.33 -25.94 15.06
C LEU A 373 -1.59 -25.25 14.54
N PHE A 374 -2.14 -25.69 13.40
CA PHE A 374 -3.40 -25.14 12.88
C PHE A 374 -4.60 -25.49 13.76
N GLU A 375 -4.66 -26.71 14.33
CA GLU A 375 -5.69 -27.11 15.31
C GLU A 375 -5.64 -26.21 16.55
N GLN A 376 -4.45 -26.01 17.13
CA GLN A 376 -4.26 -25.08 18.25
C GLN A 376 -4.71 -23.65 17.90
N ASN A 377 -4.35 -23.17 16.72
CA ASN A 377 -4.78 -21.84 16.28
C ASN A 377 -6.30 -21.72 16.14
N LEU A 378 -6.95 -22.72 15.55
CA LEU A 378 -8.41 -22.73 15.40
C LEU A 378 -9.13 -22.72 16.74
N ASP A 379 -8.64 -23.53 17.70
CA ASP A 379 -9.20 -23.58 19.05
C ASP A 379 -9.04 -22.24 19.78
N ASP A 380 -7.85 -21.63 19.72
CA ASP A 380 -7.58 -20.33 20.34
C ASP A 380 -8.38 -19.20 19.70
N PHE A 381 -8.42 -19.12 18.37
CA PHE A 381 -9.26 -18.13 17.67
C PHE A 381 -10.75 -18.30 18.00
N THR A 382 -11.23 -19.54 18.05
CA THR A 382 -12.63 -19.81 18.41
C THR A 382 -12.96 -19.39 19.84
N ARG A 383 -12.04 -19.67 20.77
CA ARG A 383 -12.18 -19.33 22.21
C ARG A 383 -12.16 -17.83 22.44
N ILE A 384 -11.26 -17.08 21.77
CA ILE A 384 -10.97 -15.67 22.06
C ILE A 384 -11.82 -14.72 21.24
N LEU A 385 -11.94 -14.97 19.93
CA LEU A 385 -12.63 -14.11 18.99
C LEU A 385 -14.03 -14.61 18.63
N GLY A 386 -14.32 -15.88 18.94
CA GLY A 386 -15.57 -16.53 18.60
C GLY A 386 -15.58 -17.19 17.22
N PRO A 387 -16.56 -18.07 16.97
CA PRO A 387 -16.61 -18.93 15.78
C PRO A 387 -16.85 -18.14 14.47
N ASN A 388 -17.44 -16.95 14.55
CA ASN A 388 -17.82 -16.13 13.39
C ASN A 388 -16.76 -15.07 13.03
N HIS A 389 -15.67 -14.96 13.77
CA HIS A 389 -14.64 -13.96 13.51
C HIS A 389 -13.86 -14.30 12.23
N PRO A 390 -13.50 -13.34 11.38
CA PRO A 390 -12.73 -13.58 10.15
C PRO A 390 -11.46 -14.40 10.38
N GLY A 391 -10.71 -14.12 11.47
CA GLY A 391 -9.52 -14.89 11.85
C GLY A 391 -9.83 -16.37 12.13
N THR A 392 -10.97 -16.69 12.76
CA THR A 392 -11.40 -18.07 13.01
C THR A 392 -11.73 -18.79 11.69
N LEU A 393 -12.43 -18.10 10.78
CA LEU A 393 -12.76 -18.67 9.47
C LEU A 393 -11.50 -18.90 8.63
N ALA A 394 -10.54 -17.98 8.67
CA ALA A 394 -9.25 -18.13 8.00
C ALA A 394 -8.42 -19.29 8.59
N SER A 395 -8.37 -19.42 9.93
CA SER A 395 -7.68 -20.53 10.60
C SER A 395 -8.29 -21.88 10.25
N ARG A 396 -9.64 -21.96 10.20
CA ARG A 396 -10.36 -23.16 9.77
C ARG A 396 -10.04 -23.52 8.32
N HIS A 397 -9.93 -22.51 7.44
CA HIS A 397 -9.54 -22.71 6.05
C HIS A 397 -8.12 -23.30 5.93
N SER A 398 -7.16 -22.76 6.69
CA SER A 398 -5.77 -23.23 6.68
C SER A 398 -5.67 -24.68 7.19
N LEU A 399 -6.37 -25.02 8.28
CA LEU A 399 -6.42 -26.39 8.79
C LEU A 399 -7.03 -27.37 7.77
N ALA A 400 -8.11 -26.95 7.10
CA ALA A 400 -8.72 -27.77 6.06
C ALA A 400 -7.77 -28.01 4.87
N GLY A 401 -6.99 -26.99 4.48
CA GLY A 401 -5.92 -27.14 3.49
C GLY A 401 -4.85 -28.15 3.92
N ALA A 402 -4.37 -28.06 5.15
CA ALA A 402 -3.39 -29.01 5.70
C ALA A 402 -3.93 -30.45 5.76
N TYR A 403 -5.21 -30.63 6.10
CA TYR A 403 -5.85 -31.95 6.03
C TYR A 403 -5.94 -32.47 4.59
N GLN A 404 -6.22 -31.59 3.62
CA GLN A 404 -6.25 -31.96 2.20
C GLN A 404 -4.88 -32.46 1.72
N ASP A 405 -3.80 -31.73 2.06
CA ASP A 405 -2.44 -32.10 1.69
C ASP A 405 -1.98 -33.39 2.38
N ALA A 406 -2.48 -33.64 3.60
CA ALA A 406 -2.27 -34.93 4.30
C ALA A 406 -3.16 -36.08 3.78
N GLY A 407 -3.95 -35.85 2.72
CA GLY A 407 -4.87 -36.86 2.17
C GLY A 407 -6.11 -37.14 3.05
N ARG A 408 -6.30 -36.37 4.14
CA ARG A 408 -7.45 -36.49 5.05
C ARG A 408 -8.67 -35.75 4.44
N LEU A 409 -9.07 -36.16 3.24
CA LEU A 409 -10.06 -35.41 2.42
C LEU A 409 -11.43 -35.30 3.08
N HIS A 410 -11.83 -36.26 3.90
CA HIS A 410 -13.10 -36.18 4.62
C HIS A 410 -13.12 -35.07 5.66
N ASP A 411 -12.03 -34.95 6.43
CA ASP A 411 -11.88 -33.92 7.45
C ASP A 411 -11.78 -32.53 6.80
N ALA A 412 -11.02 -32.43 5.72
CA ALA A 412 -10.90 -31.20 4.92
C ALA A 412 -12.26 -30.70 4.40
N ILE A 413 -13.02 -31.58 3.76
CA ILE A 413 -14.35 -31.30 3.22
C ILE A 413 -15.28 -30.80 4.33
N THR A 414 -15.30 -31.48 5.48
CA THR A 414 -16.15 -31.09 6.62
C THR A 414 -15.88 -29.67 7.08
N LEU A 415 -14.59 -29.26 7.17
CA LEU A 415 -14.23 -27.91 7.57
C LEU A 415 -14.54 -26.88 6.48
N PHE A 416 -14.34 -27.23 5.19
CA PHE A 416 -14.70 -26.33 4.09
C PHE A 416 -16.22 -26.13 3.97
N GLU A 417 -17.04 -27.19 4.20
CA GLU A 417 -18.50 -27.08 4.25
C GLU A 417 -18.93 -26.12 5.36
N GLN A 418 -18.39 -26.28 6.58
CA GLN A 418 -18.65 -25.36 7.70
C GLN A 418 -18.26 -23.92 7.37
N ASN A 419 -17.11 -23.70 6.73
CA ASN A 419 -16.67 -22.38 6.32
C ASN A 419 -17.62 -21.76 5.29
N LEU A 420 -18.05 -22.51 4.30
CA LEU A 420 -18.99 -22.01 3.29
C LEU A 420 -20.35 -21.63 3.91
N ASP A 421 -20.85 -22.44 4.84
CA ASP A 421 -22.09 -22.14 5.56
C ASP A 421 -21.96 -20.87 6.39
N ASP A 422 -20.85 -20.70 7.12
CA ASP A 422 -20.59 -19.50 7.92
C ASP A 422 -20.42 -18.25 7.05
N PHE A 423 -19.63 -18.31 5.97
CA PHE A 423 -19.49 -17.17 5.04
C PHE A 423 -20.82 -16.81 4.40
N THR A 424 -21.62 -17.80 4.00
CA THR A 424 -22.94 -17.55 3.40
C THR A 424 -23.89 -16.88 4.39
N ARG A 425 -23.86 -17.29 5.66
CA ARG A 425 -24.69 -16.73 6.74
C ARG A 425 -24.26 -15.33 7.17
N ILE A 426 -22.92 -15.06 7.22
CA ILE A 426 -22.37 -13.81 7.77
C ILE A 426 -22.30 -12.71 6.70
N LEU A 427 -21.78 -13.05 5.51
CA LEU A 427 -21.50 -12.10 4.44
C LEU A 427 -22.55 -12.14 3.31
N GLY A 428 -23.32 -13.22 3.25
CA GLY A 428 -24.29 -13.45 2.19
C GLY A 428 -23.73 -14.30 1.03
N PRO A 429 -24.62 -14.85 0.18
CA PRO A 429 -24.26 -15.76 -0.90
C PRO A 429 -23.46 -15.10 -2.03
N ASP A 430 -23.59 -13.79 -2.19
CA ASP A 430 -22.99 -13.01 -3.29
C ASP A 430 -21.67 -12.32 -2.90
N HIS A 431 -21.15 -12.56 -1.68
CA HIS A 431 -19.90 -11.95 -1.23
C HIS A 431 -18.68 -12.63 -1.89
N PRO A 432 -17.62 -11.88 -2.25
CA PRO A 432 -16.39 -12.44 -2.86
C PRO A 432 -15.78 -13.60 -2.06
N ASP A 433 -15.73 -13.52 -0.73
CA ASP A 433 -15.18 -14.55 0.13
C ASP A 433 -16.06 -15.81 0.15
N THR A 434 -17.39 -15.67 0.05
CA THR A 434 -18.31 -16.80 -0.12
C THR A 434 -18.06 -17.53 -1.44
N PHE A 435 -17.82 -16.78 -2.52
CA PHE A 435 -17.43 -17.39 -3.81
C PHE A 435 -16.09 -18.12 -3.73
N THR A 436 -15.12 -17.56 -3.01
CA THR A 436 -13.81 -18.18 -2.79
C THR A 436 -13.96 -19.46 -2.00
N SER A 437 -14.67 -19.44 -0.87
CA SER A 437 -14.94 -20.62 -0.04
C SER A 437 -15.64 -21.73 -0.82
N ARG A 438 -16.64 -21.37 -1.65
CA ARG A 438 -17.35 -22.31 -2.53
C ARG A 438 -16.43 -22.96 -3.56
N SER A 439 -15.53 -22.18 -4.16
CA SER A 439 -14.55 -22.68 -5.14
C SER A 439 -13.53 -23.61 -4.49
N THR A 440 -13.09 -23.33 -3.26
CA THR A 440 -12.18 -24.20 -2.51
C THR A 440 -12.83 -25.52 -2.13
N LEU A 441 -14.07 -25.49 -1.64
CA LEU A 441 -14.84 -26.71 -1.36
C LEU A 441 -15.02 -27.57 -2.62
N ALA A 442 -15.31 -26.94 -3.76
CA ALA A 442 -15.41 -27.66 -5.04
C ALA A 442 -14.09 -28.34 -5.43
N GLY A 443 -12.95 -27.68 -5.21
CA GLY A 443 -11.62 -28.27 -5.38
C GLY A 443 -11.38 -29.47 -4.45
N ALA A 444 -11.80 -29.37 -3.19
CA ALA A 444 -11.71 -30.49 -2.24
C ALA A 444 -12.60 -31.69 -2.64
N TYR A 445 -13.81 -31.44 -3.14
CA TYR A 445 -14.64 -32.50 -3.72
C TYR A 445 -13.99 -33.16 -4.94
N GLN A 446 -13.34 -32.34 -5.80
CA GLN A 446 -12.62 -32.87 -6.96
C GLN A 446 -11.45 -33.76 -6.53
N ALA A 447 -10.65 -33.34 -5.54
CA ALA A 447 -9.56 -34.14 -4.97
C ALA A 447 -10.07 -35.46 -4.34
N ALA A 448 -11.27 -35.43 -3.76
CA ALA A 448 -11.93 -36.64 -3.20
C ALA A 448 -12.64 -37.51 -4.26
N GLY A 449 -12.54 -37.18 -5.55
CA GLY A 449 -13.23 -37.90 -6.63
C GLY A 449 -14.75 -37.66 -6.68
N ARG A 450 -15.30 -36.75 -5.88
CA ARG A 450 -16.71 -36.34 -5.87
C ARG A 450 -16.99 -35.34 -6.99
N LEU A 451 -16.71 -35.75 -8.23
CA LEU A 451 -16.70 -34.88 -9.40
C LEU A 451 -18.05 -34.23 -9.72
N HIS A 452 -19.14 -34.92 -9.43
CA HIS A 452 -20.50 -34.40 -9.61
C HIS A 452 -20.76 -33.18 -8.68
N ASP A 453 -20.38 -33.32 -7.41
CA ASP A 453 -20.54 -32.26 -6.41
C ASP A 453 -19.67 -31.05 -6.74
N ALA A 454 -18.41 -31.31 -7.16
CA ALA A 454 -17.48 -30.28 -7.61
C ALA A 454 -18.04 -29.48 -8.80
N ILE A 455 -18.53 -30.15 -9.83
CA ILE A 455 -19.12 -29.53 -11.02
C ILE A 455 -20.32 -28.66 -10.62
N THR A 456 -21.21 -29.18 -9.77
CA THR A 456 -22.40 -28.44 -9.31
C THR A 456 -22.04 -27.14 -8.61
N LEU A 457 -21.04 -27.19 -7.71
CA LEU A 457 -20.58 -25.97 -7.01
C LEU A 457 -19.89 -24.98 -7.94
N HIS A 458 -19.08 -25.45 -8.90
CA HIS A 458 -18.45 -24.59 -9.89
C HIS A 458 -19.47 -23.95 -10.83
N GLU A 459 -20.51 -24.67 -11.27
CA GLU A 459 -21.62 -24.12 -12.08
C GLU A 459 -22.38 -23.02 -11.33
N GLN A 460 -22.70 -23.25 -10.06
CA GLN A 460 -23.32 -22.23 -9.20
C GLN A 460 -22.43 -21.00 -9.05
N THR A 461 -21.14 -21.21 -8.74
CA THR A 461 -20.18 -20.10 -8.55
C THR A 461 -20.01 -19.28 -9.83
N LEU A 462 -19.91 -19.95 -10.99
CA LEU A 462 -19.82 -19.26 -12.28
C LEU A 462 -21.07 -18.44 -12.57
N THR A 463 -22.25 -19.01 -12.34
CA THR A 463 -23.55 -18.34 -12.56
C THR A 463 -23.67 -17.10 -11.68
N ASP A 464 -23.37 -17.23 -10.39
CA ASP A 464 -23.47 -16.13 -9.43
C ASP A 464 -22.45 -15.02 -9.71
N ARG A 465 -21.18 -15.38 -9.98
CA ARG A 465 -20.15 -14.39 -10.37
C ARG A 465 -20.48 -13.68 -11.68
N ALA A 466 -20.99 -14.40 -12.67
CA ALA A 466 -21.40 -13.77 -13.94
C ALA A 466 -22.54 -12.77 -13.75
N ARG A 467 -23.48 -13.07 -12.82
CA ARG A 467 -24.58 -12.17 -12.47
C ARG A 467 -24.11 -10.93 -11.68
N THR A 468 -23.16 -11.09 -10.73
CA THR A 468 -22.74 -10.02 -9.81
C THR A 468 -21.62 -9.16 -10.36
N LEU A 469 -20.64 -9.77 -11.04
CA LEU A 469 -19.43 -9.09 -11.53
C LEU A 469 -19.42 -8.90 -13.04
N GLY A 470 -20.29 -9.63 -13.75
CA GLY A 470 -20.31 -9.66 -15.20
C GLY A 470 -19.52 -10.85 -15.80
N PRO A 471 -19.84 -11.25 -17.05
CA PRO A 471 -19.27 -12.42 -17.70
C PRO A 471 -17.78 -12.31 -18.05
N ASP A 472 -17.30 -11.07 -18.24
CA ASP A 472 -15.93 -10.76 -18.67
C ASP A 472 -15.00 -10.37 -17.49
N HIS A 473 -15.52 -10.35 -16.26
CA HIS A 473 -14.71 -10.04 -15.08
C HIS A 473 -13.66 -11.13 -14.83
N PRO A 474 -12.40 -10.80 -14.46
CA PRO A 474 -11.33 -11.78 -14.25
C PRO A 474 -11.71 -12.94 -13.32
N ALA A 475 -12.40 -12.65 -12.20
CA ALA A 475 -12.86 -13.69 -11.28
C ALA A 475 -13.92 -14.64 -11.90
N THR A 476 -14.77 -14.13 -12.82
CA THR A 476 -15.74 -14.95 -13.56
C THR A 476 -15.02 -15.86 -14.58
N LEU A 477 -14.01 -15.32 -15.26
CA LEU A 477 -13.17 -16.09 -16.19
C LEU A 477 -12.41 -17.20 -15.45
N THR A 478 -11.90 -16.93 -14.23
CA THR A 478 -11.29 -17.95 -13.36
C THR A 478 -12.29 -19.04 -12.98
N SER A 479 -13.52 -18.68 -12.58
CA SER A 479 -14.56 -19.68 -12.26
C SER A 479 -14.90 -20.56 -13.46
N ARG A 480 -14.87 -20.00 -14.66
CA ARG A 480 -15.12 -20.75 -15.91
C ARG A 480 -13.98 -21.73 -16.20
N ASN A 481 -12.73 -21.36 -15.95
CA ASN A 481 -11.59 -22.27 -16.04
C ASN A 481 -11.73 -23.43 -15.02
N ASN A 482 -12.02 -23.11 -13.74
CA ASN A 482 -12.18 -24.13 -12.70
C ASN A 482 -13.30 -25.14 -13.05
N LEU A 483 -14.41 -24.67 -13.63
CA LEU A 483 -15.47 -25.55 -14.11
C LEU A 483 -15.00 -26.45 -15.28
N ALA A 484 -14.23 -25.89 -16.20
CA ALA A 484 -13.67 -26.64 -17.31
C ALA A 484 -12.68 -27.71 -16.84
N ASP A 485 -11.83 -27.38 -15.86
CA ASP A 485 -10.92 -28.33 -15.20
C ASP A 485 -11.69 -29.47 -14.50
N ALA A 486 -12.81 -29.14 -13.85
CA ALA A 486 -13.70 -30.17 -13.25
C ALA A 486 -14.35 -31.06 -14.30
N TYR A 487 -14.76 -30.51 -15.44
CA TYR A 487 -15.24 -31.32 -16.57
C TYR A 487 -14.13 -32.23 -17.13
N GLN A 488 -12.90 -31.71 -17.24
CA GLN A 488 -11.75 -32.53 -17.69
C GLN A 488 -11.50 -33.68 -16.72
N ALA A 489 -11.46 -33.43 -15.41
CA ALA A 489 -11.31 -34.44 -14.38
C ALA A 489 -12.44 -35.52 -14.45
N ALA A 490 -13.64 -35.10 -14.81
CA ALA A 490 -14.78 -36.01 -15.02
C ALA A 490 -14.77 -36.73 -16.39
N GLY A 491 -13.72 -36.58 -17.21
CA GLY A 491 -13.62 -37.16 -18.55
C GLY A 491 -14.53 -36.49 -19.60
N ARG A 492 -15.20 -35.37 -19.26
CA ARG A 492 -16.07 -34.63 -20.15
C ARG A 492 -15.26 -33.67 -21.03
N LEU A 493 -14.28 -34.22 -21.76
CA LEU A 493 -13.27 -33.44 -22.51
C LEU A 493 -13.88 -32.49 -23.55
N HIS A 494 -15.01 -32.84 -24.16
CA HIS A 494 -15.69 -31.97 -25.12
C HIS A 494 -16.23 -30.70 -24.48
N ASP A 495 -16.83 -30.85 -23.30
CA ASP A 495 -17.38 -29.71 -22.53
C ASP A 495 -16.24 -28.82 -22.01
N ALA A 496 -15.15 -29.41 -21.50
CA ALA A 496 -13.95 -28.73 -21.05
C ALA A 496 -13.30 -27.89 -22.18
N ILE A 497 -13.07 -28.48 -23.37
CA ILE A 497 -12.53 -27.79 -24.55
C ILE A 497 -13.42 -26.61 -24.95
N THR A 498 -14.73 -26.81 -24.96
CA THR A 498 -15.68 -25.75 -25.34
C THR A 498 -15.58 -24.57 -24.38
N LEU A 499 -15.51 -24.85 -23.09
CA LEU A 499 -15.48 -23.84 -22.05
C LEU A 499 -14.13 -23.10 -22.00
N HIS A 500 -12.99 -23.81 -22.08
CA HIS A 500 -11.66 -23.18 -22.15
C HIS A 500 -11.48 -22.34 -23.41
N ARG A 501 -11.98 -22.79 -24.58
CA ARG A 501 -11.96 -22.00 -25.83
C ARG A 501 -12.74 -20.70 -25.67
N GLN A 502 -13.91 -20.77 -25.04
CA GLN A 502 -14.71 -19.56 -24.76
C GLN A 502 -13.95 -18.62 -23.81
N THR A 503 -13.36 -19.16 -22.73
CA THR A 503 -12.60 -18.39 -21.75
C THR A 503 -11.39 -17.71 -22.39
N LEU A 504 -10.62 -18.41 -23.23
CA LEU A 504 -9.49 -17.83 -23.97
C LEU A 504 -9.94 -16.69 -24.89
N LYS A 505 -11.06 -16.89 -25.62
CA LYS A 505 -11.60 -15.84 -26.49
C LYS A 505 -12.01 -14.60 -25.70
N ASP A 506 -12.72 -14.78 -24.59
CA ASP A 506 -13.22 -13.68 -23.77
C ASP A 506 -12.09 -12.97 -23.03
N SER A 507 -11.12 -13.70 -22.44
CA SER A 507 -9.94 -13.11 -21.78
C SER A 507 -9.05 -12.34 -22.78
N THR A 508 -8.85 -12.86 -24.00
CA THR A 508 -8.11 -12.14 -25.04
C THR A 508 -8.79 -10.83 -25.42
N ARG A 509 -10.13 -10.82 -25.51
CA ARG A 509 -10.90 -9.62 -25.83
C ARG A 509 -10.89 -8.60 -24.70
N SER A 510 -11.07 -9.02 -23.44
CA SER A 510 -11.28 -8.12 -22.29
C SER A 510 -9.99 -7.69 -21.61
N LEU A 511 -8.97 -8.55 -21.57
CA LEU A 511 -7.72 -8.32 -20.84
C LEU A 511 -6.52 -8.14 -21.79
N GLY A 512 -6.65 -8.56 -23.03
CA GLY A 512 -5.55 -8.58 -24.01
C GLY A 512 -4.83 -9.94 -24.12
N PRO A 513 -4.09 -10.16 -25.22
CA PRO A 513 -3.45 -11.45 -25.53
C PRO A 513 -2.31 -11.81 -24.57
N HIS A 514 -1.63 -10.80 -23.99
CA HIS A 514 -0.45 -10.97 -23.13
C HIS A 514 -0.77 -10.88 -21.63
N HIS A 515 -2.03 -10.74 -21.26
CA HIS A 515 -2.41 -10.70 -19.85
C HIS A 515 -2.22 -12.07 -19.17
N PRO A 516 -1.72 -12.16 -17.92
CA PRO A 516 -1.47 -13.43 -17.22
C PRO A 516 -2.65 -14.40 -17.22
N HIS A 517 -3.88 -13.91 -17.05
CA HIS A 517 -5.09 -14.75 -17.15
C HIS A 517 -5.32 -15.31 -18.54
N THR A 518 -4.96 -14.57 -19.60
CA THR A 518 -5.09 -15.05 -20.99
C THR A 518 -4.07 -16.14 -21.27
N LEU A 519 -2.82 -15.98 -20.78
CA LEU A 519 -1.78 -17.00 -20.88
C LEU A 519 -2.21 -18.29 -20.15
N THR A 520 -2.76 -18.18 -18.93
CA THR A 520 -3.30 -19.32 -18.19
C THR A 520 -4.43 -20.01 -18.95
N SER A 521 -5.38 -19.25 -19.51
CA SER A 521 -6.50 -19.82 -20.27
C SER A 521 -6.04 -20.56 -21.53
N ARG A 522 -4.98 -20.04 -22.20
CA ARG A 522 -4.36 -20.68 -23.38
C ARG A 522 -3.64 -21.96 -23.00
N HIS A 523 -2.91 -21.94 -21.88
CA HIS A 523 -2.24 -23.12 -21.34
C HIS A 523 -3.25 -24.24 -21.00
N ASN A 524 -4.33 -23.92 -20.26
CA ASN A 524 -5.36 -24.89 -19.86
C ASN A 524 -6.09 -25.49 -21.07
N LEU A 525 -6.33 -24.68 -22.12
CA LEU A 525 -6.89 -25.21 -23.37
C LEU A 525 -5.93 -26.18 -24.07
N ALA A 526 -4.62 -25.87 -24.10
CA ALA A 526 -3.60 -26.75 -24.67
C ALA A 526 -3.53 -28.07 -23.88
N GLU A 527 -3.56 -28.01 -22.55
CA GLU A 527 -3.59 -29.17 -21.67
C GLU A 527 -4.82 -30.05 -21.94
N THR A 528 -6.00 -29.45 -22.06
CA THR A 528 -7.23 -30.18 -22.35
C THR A 528 -7.20 -30.84 -23.73
N TYR A 529 -6.61 -30.18 -24.74
CA TYR A 529 -6.37 -30.80 -26.06
C TYR A 529 -5.39 -31.96 -25.96
N ARG A 530 -4.30 -31.84 -25.18
CA ARG A 530 -3.35 -32.90 -24.92
C ARG A 530 -4.04 -34.11 -24.26
N ALA A 531 -4.85 -33.87 -23.22
CA ALA A 531 -5.65 -34.91 -22.56
C ALA A 531 -6.66 -35.58 -23.51
N ALA A 532 -7.15 -34.86 -24.51
CA ALA A 532 -8.04 -35.39 -25.56
C ALA A 532 -7.28 -36.10 -26.70
N GLY A 533 -5.94 -36.23 -26.65
CA GLY A 533 -5.11 -36.79 -27.70
C GLY A 533 -4.99 -35.93 -28.96
N ARG A 534 -5.41 -34.67 -28.90
CA ARG A 534 -5.43 -33.72 -30.04
C ARG A 534 -4.14 -32.88 -30.05
N LEU A 535 -2.99 -33.58 -30.22
CA LEU A 535 -1.67 -32.99 -30.13
C LEU A 535 -1.40 -31.92 -31.21
N ASP A 536 -2.02 -32.06 -32.39
CA ASP A 536 -2.01 -31.08 -33.48
C ASP A 536 -2.56 -29.71 -33.08
N GLN A 537 -3.42 -29.67 -32.09
CA GLN A 537 -4.03 -28.43 -31.56
C GLN A 537 -3.37 -27.98 -30.24
N ALA A 538 -2.85 -28.90 -29.45
CA ALA A 538 -2.19 -28.58 -28.17
C ALA A 538 -0.83 -27.91 -28.39
N ILE A 539 0.02 -28.47 -29.28
CA ILE A 539 1.39 -28.01 -29.50
C ILE A 539 1.46 -26.54 -29.89
N PRO A 540 0.75 -26.05 -30.90
CA PRO A 540 0.83 -24.62 -31.26
C PRO A 540 0.42 -23.65 -30.15
N LEU A 541 -0.53 -24.06 -29.28
CA LEU A 541 -0.95 -23.25 -28.15
C LEU A 541 0.11 -23.21 -27.04
N TYR A 542 0.78 -24.32 -26.78
CA TYR A 542 1.92 -24.36 -25.84
C TYR A 542 3.11 -23.55 -26.38
N GLU A 543 3.48 -23.69 -27.68
CA GLU A 543 4.55 -22.93 -28.32
C GLU A 543 4.29 -21.42 -28.16
N GLN A 544 3.11 -20.95 -28.51
CA GLN A 544 2.74 -19.54 -28.35
C GLN A 544 2.70 -19.10 -26.87
N THR A 545 2.25 -19.95 -25.96
CA THR A 545 2.21 -19.62 -24.54
C THR A 545 3.63 -19.54 -23.96
N LEU A 546 4.53 -20.43 -24.39
CA LEU A 546 5.94 -20.43 -23.96
C LEU A 546 6.66 -19.17 -24.44
N GLU A 547 6.48 -18.79 -25.71
CA GLU A 547 7.06 -17.56 -26.28
C GLU A 547 6.59 -16.32 -25.50
N ASP A 548 5.27 -16.14 -25.34
CA ASP A 548 4.69 -15.01 -24.63
C ASP A 548 5.12 -14.99 -23.14
N SER A 549 5.11 -16.13 -22.45
CA SER A 549 5.48 -16.20 -21.03
C SER A 549 6.97 -15.96 -20.80
N THR A 550 7.84 -16.44 -21.70
CA THR A 550 9.28 -16.15 -21.65
C THR A 550 9.55 -14.66 -21.79
N HIS A 551 8.84 -14.00 -22.71
CA HIS A 551 8.99 -12.55 -22.93
C HIS A 551 8.45 -11.71 -21.76
N ILE A 552 7.32 -12.11 -21.16
CA ILE A 552 6.60 -11.30 -20.16
C ILE A 552 7.06 -11.59 -18.74
N LEU A 553 7.24 -12.88 -18.41
CA LEU A 553 7.53 -13.35 -17.05
C LEU A 553 9.00 -13.73 -16.86
N GLY A 554 9.72 -13.94 -17.96
CA GLY A 554 11.10 -14.45 -17.96
C GLY A 554 11.17 -15.98 -18.10
N PRO A 555 12.36 -16.49 -18.52
CA PRO A 555 12.57 -17.92 -18.76
C PRO A 555 12.49 -18.78 -17.49
N ASP A 556 12.94 -18.25 -16.36
CA ASP A 556 13.00 -18.98 -15.08
C ASP A 556 11.71 -18.91 -14.26
N HIS A 557 10.70 -18.19 -14.75
CA HIS A 557 9.45 -18.08 -14.03
C HIS A 557 8.71 -19.45 -13.97
N PRO A 558 8.16 -19.87 -12.81
CA PRO A 558 7.54 -21.21 -12.64
C PRO A 558 6.49 -21.55 -13.70
N ARG A 559 5.70 -20.59 -14.16
CA ARG A 559 4.72 -20.81 -15.24
C ARG A 559 5.36 -21.03 -16.60
N THR A 560 6.48 -20.34 -16.88
CA THR A 560 7.25 -20.54 -18.12
C THR A 560 7.84 -21.95 -18.13
N LEU A 561 8.46 -22.36 -17.02
CA LEU A 561 9.01 -23.71 -16.85
C LEU A 561 7.94 -24.79 -16.92
N ALA A 562 6.77 -24.59 -16.31
CA ALA A 562 5.64 -25.53 -16.40
C ALA A 562 5.15 -25.66 -17.85
N THR A 563 5.04 -24.56 -18.59
CA THR A 563 4.64 -24.58 -20.01
C THR A 563 5.69 -25.29 -20.88
N CYS A 564 6.99 -25.06 -20.62
CA CYS A 564 8.10 -25.74 -21.29
C CYS A 564 8.03 -27.25 -21.08
N ASN A 565 7.84 -27.70 -19.84
CA ASN A 565 7.70 -29.12 -19.51
C ASN A 565 6.49 -29.77 -20.20
N ASN A 566 5.32 -29.10 -20.18
CA ASN A 566 4.11 -29.63 -20.82
C ASN A 566 4.25 -29.68 -22.35
N LEU A 567 4.95 -28.71 -22.96
CA LEU A 567 5.27 -28.72 -24.39
C LEU A 567 6.20 -29.89 -24.74
N ALA A 568 7.24 -30.10 -23.93
CA ALA A 568 8.16 -31.23 -24.12
C ALA A 568 7.42 -32.58 -24.05
N GLU A 569 6.50 -32.74 -23.09
CA GLU A 569 5.63 -33.93 -23.02
C GLU A 569 4.75 -34.07 -24.26
N ALA A 570 4.17 -32.97 -24.73
CA ALA A 570 3.33 -32.98 -25.95
C ALA A 570 4.13 -33.36 -27.19
N TYR A 571 5.38 -32.86 -27.33
CA TYR A 571 6.28 -33.27 -28.42
C TYR A 571 6.64 -34.76 -28.34
N ARG A 572 7.00 -35.27 -27.14
CA ARG A 572 7.27 -36.71 -26.95
C ARG A 572 6.07 -37.57 -27.32
N ALA A 573 4.88 -37.16 -26.89
CA ALA A 573 3.63 -37.87 -27.24
C ALA A 573 3.32 -37.85 -28.73
N ALA A 574 3.76 -36.81 -29.45
CA ALA A 574 3.66 -36.68 -30.90
C ALA A 574 4.79 -37.37 -31.68
N GLY A 575 5.77 -37.98 -31.01
CA GLY A 575 6.95 -38.62 -31.63
C GLY A 575 8.02 -37.60 -32.08
N ARG A 576 7.93 -36.33 -31.68
CA ARG A 576 8.86 -35.24 -32.01
C ARG A 576 9.95 -35.13 -30.94
N PHE A 577 10.80 -36.15 -30.82
CA PHE A 577 11.80 -36.24 -29.74
C PHE A 577 12.88 -35.16 -29.84
N GLU A 578 13.35 -34.86 -31.03
CA GLU A 578 14.36 -33.82 -31.27
C GLU A 578 13.86 -32.42 -30.84
N ASP A 579 12.59 -32.12 -31.08
CA ASP A 579 12.01 -30.84 -30.69
C ASP A 579 11.85 -30.76 -29.16
N ALA A 580 11.58 -31.89 -28.48
CA ALA A 580 11.52 -31.96 -27.03
C ALA A 580 12.88 -31.75 -26.37
N GLU A 581 13.98 -32.21 -26.98
CA GLU A 581 15.34 -32.02 -26.48
C GLU A 581 15.80 -30.57 -26.64
N LYS A 582 15.54 -29.96 -27.79
CA LYS A 582 15.89 -28.54 -28.07
C LYS A 582 15.31 -27.53 -27.07
N LEU A 583 14.20 -27.84 -26.42
CA LEU A 583 13.59 -26.94 -25.41
C LEU A 583 14.46 -26.75 -24.17
N PHE A 584 15.36 -27.68 -23.90
CA PHE A 584 16.25 -27.68 -22.73
C PHE A 584 17.72 -27.42 -23.10
N GLU A 585 18.04 -27.33 -24.39
CA GLU A 585 19.34 -26.89 -24.81
C GLU A 585 19.46 -25.37 -24.56
N THR A 586 20.31 -24.98 -23.61
CA THR A 586 20.72 -23.59 -23.50
C THR A 586 21.35 -23.20 -24.83
N PRO A 587 21.06 -22.01 -25.42
CA PRO A 587 21.82 -21.51 -26.55
C PRO A 587 23.27 -21.41 -26.07
N SER A 588 24.11 -22.40 -26.51
CA SER A 588 25.56 -22.30 -26.40
C SER A 588 25.91 -20.95 -27.04
N GLY A 589 26.58 -20.08 -26.25
CA GLY A 589 26.98 -18.77 -26.71
C GLY A 589 27.56 -18.83 -28.10
N SER A 590 27.13 -17.96 -28.96
CA SER A 590 27.80 -17.68 -30.22
C SER A 590 29.24 -17.32 -29.89
N GLU A 591 30.13 -18.32 -30.01
CA GLU A 591 31.53 -18.05 -30.20
C GLU A 591 31.64 -17.25 -31.49
N ASP A 592 31.87 -15.95 -31.34
CA ASP A 592 32.39 -15.12 -32.42
C ASP A 592 33.69 -15.75 -32.89
N GLU A 593 33.63 -16.58 -33.93
CA GLU A 593 34.77 -16.87 -34.79
C GLU A 593 35.24 -15.54 -35.40
N GLN A 594 36.10 -14.84 -34.70
CA GLN A 594 36.97 -13.87 -35.29
C GLN A 594 38.02 -14.66 -36.08
N ASP A 595 37.70 -14.87 -37.35
CA ASP A 595 38.63 -15.34 -38.37
C ASP A 595 39.80 -14.32 -38.48
N GLY A 596 40.93 -14.73 -37.94
CA GLY A 596 42.21 -14.02 -38.06
C GLY A 596 42.73 -14.14 -39.48
N THR A 597 42.68 -13.07 -40.24
CA THR A 597 43.59 -12.89 -41.36
C THR A 597 44.65 -11.87 -40.98
N GLU A 598 45.84 -12.43 -40.62
CA GLU A 598 47.11 -11.74 -40.75
C GLU A 598 47.30 -11.26 -42.20
N ASP A 599 47.53 -9.99 -42.36
CA ASP A 599 48.38 -9.47 -43.43
C ASP A 599 49.13 -8.25 -42.92
N ASN A 600 50.41 -8.48 -42.65
CA ASN A 600 51.44 -7.46 -42.60
C ASN A 600 52.09 -7.37 -44.00
N PRO A 601 52.39 -6.23 -44.59
CA PRO A 601 53.75 -5.88 -44.76
C PRO A 601 54.13 -4.39 -44.57
N ASP A 602 55.25 -4.23 -43.88
CA ASP A 602 56.34 -3.30 -44.08
C ASP A 602 56.21 -2.04 -44.94
N GLN A 603 56.74 -1.01 -44.40
CA GLN A 603 57.72 -0.01 -44.92
C GLN A 603 57.36 1.44 -44.62
N GLU A 604 58.18 1.96 -43.72
CA GLU A 604 59.20 2.99 -44.00
C GLU A 604 58.73 4.43 -44.27
N THR A 605 59.27 5.25 -43.41
CA THR A 605 59.99 6.52 -43.56
C THR A 605 59.25 7.85 -43.41
N SER A 606 59.75 8.53 -42.39
CA SER A 606 60.19 9.96 -42.35
C SER A 606 59.22 11.06 -42.87
N ASP A 607 58.80 11.98 -42.01
CA ASP A 607 59.44 13.22 -41.53
C ASP A 607 58.71 13.75 -40.32
#